data_d3e150359f05d9149608a7adb55d8eeb
#
_entry.id   d3e150359f05d9149608a7adb55d8eeb
#
_cell.length_a   1.000
_cell.length_b   1.000
_cell.length_c   1.000
_cell.angle_alpha   90.00
_cell.angle_beta   90.00
_cell.angle_gamma   90.00
#
_symmetry.space_group_name_H-M   'P 1'
#
loop_
_entity.id
_entity.type
_entity.pdbx_description
1 polymer ?
#
loop_
_entity_poly.entity_id
_entity_poly.type
_entity_poly.pdbx_seq_one_letter_code
_entity_poly.pdbx_strand_id
1 'polypeptide(L)' 'MDTESPSGIYKCKKCGNEVTHVEGKQFAPCPKCNGQVWQLVRKTR' A
#
# COMPACT_ATOMS: atom_id res chain seq x y z
N MET A 1 -2.00 -5.90 8.91
CA MET A 1 -1.94 -5.67 9.54
C MET A 1 -1.11 -4.81 9.95
N ASP A 2 -0.63 -4.06 9.52
CA ASP A 2 0.16 -3.50 9.98
C ASP A 2 0.07 -2.13 10.01
N THR A 3 -0.52 -1.56 10.95
CA THR A 3 -0.64 -0.16 11.17
C THR A 3 0.70 0.45 11.43
N GLU A 4 1.71 -0.39 11.48
CA GLU A 4 3.03 0.15 11.73
C GLU A 4 3.81 0.33 10.47
N SER A 5 3.21 0.13 9.32
CA SER A 5 3.89 0.35 8.07
C SER A 5 4.20 1.83 7.89
N PRO A 6 5.35 2.19 7.39
CA PRO A 6 5.68 3.61 7.19
C PRO A 6 4.85 4.23 6.09
N SER A 7 4.70 5.54 6.17
CA SER A 7 3.99 6.26 5.12
C SER A 7 4.81 6.22 3.84
N GLY A 8 4.14 6.18 2.73
CA GLY A 8 4.84 6.16 1.46
C GLY A 8 3.94 5.70 0.34
N ILE A 9 4.56 5.47 -0.79
CA ILE A 9 3.86 5.00 -1.98
C ILE A 9 4.02 3.49 -2.05
N TYR A 10 2.90 2.80 -2.15
CA TYR A 10 2.91 1.35 -2.24
C TYR A 10 2.31 0.94 -3.57
N LYS A 11 2.79 -0.15 -4.09
CA LYS A 11 2.34 -0.63 -5.38
C LYS A 11 1.78 -2.04 -5.24
N CYS A 12 0.62 -2.25 -5.82
CA CYS A 12 0.02 -3.57 -5.81
C CYS A 12 0.81 -4.48 -6.75
N LYS A 13 1.23 -5.61 -6.22
CA LYS A 13 2.04 -6.51 -7.03
C LYS A 13 1.22 -7.32 -8.01
N LYS A 14 -0.07 -7.25 -7.92
CA LYS A 14 -0.92 -7.99 -8.83
C LYS A 14 -1.24 -7.21 -10.08
N CYS A 15 -1.70 -6.00 -9.96
CA CYS A 15 -2.07 -5.21 -11.11
C CYS A 15 -1.17 -4.01 -11.33
N GLY A 16 -0.32 -3.71 -10.38
CA GLY A 16 0.58 -2.58 -10.54
C GLY A 16 0.00 -1.25 -10.13
N ASN A 17 -1.12 -1.24 -9.44
CA ASN A 17 -1.74 0.00 -9.02
C ASN A 17 -0.96 0.60 -7.85
N GLU A 18 -0.67 1.89 -7.93
CA GLU A 18 0.08 2.56 -6.88
C GLU A 18 -0.85 3.38 -6.03
N VAL A 19 -0.67 3.32 -4.73
CA VAL A 19 -1.49 4.09 -3.80
C VAL A 19 -0.59 4.71 -2.76
N THR A 20 -1.08 5.78 -2.13
CA THR A 20 -0.36 6.41 -1.04
C THR A 20 -0.91 5.87 0.27
N HIS A 21 -0.02 5.43 1.14
CA HIS A 21 -0.42 4.89 2.44
C HIS A 21 0.15 5.79 3.52
N VAL A 22 -0.67 6.07 4.53
CA VAL A 22 -0.27 6.90 5.66
C VAL A 22 -0.09 6.00 6.87
N GLU A 23 0.97 6.24 7.61
CA GLU A 23 1.25 5.48 8.80
C GLU A 23 0.10 5.58 9.77
N GLY A 24 -0.27 4.49 10.37
CA GLY A 24 -1.38 4.47 11.30
C GLY A 24 -2.69 4.06 10.68
N LYS A 25 -2.74 3.95 9.37
CA LYS A 25 -3.96 3.52 8.70
C LYS A 25 -3.83 2.10 8.22
N GLN A 26 -4.95 1.43 8.06
CA GLN A 26 -4.94 0.07 7.59
C GLN A 26 -4.91 0.05 6.08
N PHE A 27 -4.26 -0.97 5.53
CA PHE A 27 -4.25 -1.14 4.08
C PHE A 27 -5.62 -1.62 3.64
N ALA A 28 -6.13 -0.99 2.59
CA ALA A 28 -7.36 -1.44 1.96
C ALA A 28 -6.98 -2.33 0.78
N PRO A 29 -7.88 -3.22 0.36
CA PRO A 29 -7.59 -4.05 -0.80
C PRO A 29 -7.51 -3.19 -2.06
N CYS A 30 -6.76 -3.67 -3.03
CA CYS A 30 -6.62 -2.95 -4.27
C CYS A 30 -7.98 -2.82 -4.96
N PRO A 31 -8.39 -1.59 -5.32
CA PRO A 31 -9.71 -1.42 -5.94
C PRO A 31 -9.78 -1.97 -7.35
N LYS A 32 -8.63 -2.28 -7.94
CA LYS A 32 -8.66 -2.78 -9.29
C LYS A 32 -8.68 -4.30 -9.36
N CYS A 33 -7.90 -4.96 -8.55
CA CYS A 33 -7.85 -6.40 -8.63
C CYS A 33 -8.22 -7.07 -7.31
N ASN A 34 -8.59 -6.25 -6.31
CA ASN A 34 -8.97 -6.78 -5.01
C ASN A 34 -7.83 -7.55 -4.37
N GLY A 35 -6.61 -7.35 -4.78
CA GLY A 35 -5.46 -7.98 -4.17
C GLY A 35 -5.03 -7.23 -2.93
N GLN A 36 -4.28 -7.91 -2.09
CA GLN A 36 -3.79 -7.27 -0.89
C GLN A 36 -2.27 -7.39 -0.80
N VAL A 37 -1.61 -7.56 -1.91
CA VAL A 37 -0.17 -7.69 -1.94
C VAL A 37 0.42 -6.34 -2.30
N TRP A 38 1.07 -5.71 -1.33
CA TRP A 38 1.61 -4.39 -1.53
C TRP A 38 3.13 -4.40 -1.39
N GLN A 39 3.77 -3.52 -2.12
CA GLN A 39 5.21 -3.39 -2.06
C GLN A 39 5.56 -1.93 -1.86
N LEU A 40 6.44 -1.64 -0.93
CA LEU A 40 6.85 -0.26 -0.70
C LEU A 40 7.71 0.20 -1.86
N VAL A 41 7.27 1.25 -2.54
CA VAL A 41 7.99 1.79 -3.65
C VAL A 41 8.84 2.94 -3.17
N ARG A 42 8.26 3.81 -2.33
CA ARG A 42 8.97 4.99 -1.90
C ARG A 42 8.48 5.40 -0.54
N LYS A 43 9.41 5.70 0.36
CA LYS A 43 9.03 6.11 1.67
C LYS A 43 8.94 7.60 1.68
N THR A 44 7.86 8.17 2.17
CA THR A 44 7.67 9.60 2.18
C THR A 44 7.94 10.21 3.55
N ARG A 45 8.23 9.40 4.56
CA ARG A 45 8.51 10.01 5.81
C ARG A 45 9.66 9.37 6.47
#